data_591064e9a46989a34b4df5bd8ac583c1
#
_entry.id   591064e9a46989a34b4df5bd8ac583c1
#
_cell.length_a   1.000
_cell.length_b   1.000
_cell.length_c   1.000
_cell.angle_alpha   90.00
_cell.angle_beta   90.00
_cell.angle_gamma   90.00
#
_symmetry.space_group_name_H-M   'P 1'
#
loop_
_entity.id
_entity.type
_entity.pdbx_description
1 polymer ?
#
loop_
_entity_poly.entity_id
_entity_poly.type
_entity_poly.pdbx_seq_one_letter_code
_entity_poly.pdbx_strand_id
1 'polypeptide(L)'
;MNHLFSAMRVFLKVADTHHFSHAAHQLNLSPSLVTRYVGDLESHLGVKLLQRSTRKTVLTGIGIRYAEACRALLADLAEIESRATQESSRIAGDLNVVVLHSVMSPELAGLFADYQSRHPDVRLHITLTESEVDLLGGGFDAGIVADTMITSVSVVSRTLVHAPLVAVASPAYLLDAAAPRRPVDLAAHRIVGLATGARTYRWAGPNGTIDAIALDAPITVNSALMQRQLALAGSGVALLPEYMVANDLRIGTLTRVLDDYRIVNDSVTVSLVYPGREFLPGKVRAFVDLTAARFRLPSLAAPRSSGAVHAGTAIATIADA
;
A
#
# COMPACT_ATOMS: atom_id res chain seq x y z
N MET A 1 -18.22 26.52 6.39
CA MET A 1 -19.28 25.76 5.71
C MET A 1 -20.01 24.78 6.63
N ASN A 2 -19.36 24.13 7.61
CA ASN A 2 -20.03 23.17 8.51
C ASN A 2 -21.16 23.74 9.38
N HIS A 3 -21.24 25.05 9.62
CA HIS A 3 -22.25 25.66 10.47
C HIS A 3 -23.63 25.82 9.81
N LEU A 4 -23.73 25.99 8.48
CA LEU A 4 -25.01 26.24 7.79
C LEU A 4 -25.92 25.00 7.78
N PHE A 5 -25.39 23.85 7.39
CA PHE A 5 -26.16 22.58 7.41
C PHE A 5 -26.58 22.18 8.82
N SER A 6 -25.72 22.43 9.82
CA SER A 6 -26.08 22.20 11.21
C SER A 6 -27.20 23.14 11.67
N ALA A 7 -27.15 24.41 11.27
CA ALA A 7 -28.21 25.38 11.58
C ALA A 7 -29.53 25.02 10.91
N MET A 8 -29.52 24.54 9.66
CA MET A 8 -30.71 24.02 8.96
C MET A 8 -31.31 22.81 9.69
N ARG A 9 -30.50 21.83 10.10
CA ARG A 9 -30.97 20.66 10.87
C ARG A 9 -31.59 21.05 12.20
N VAL A 10 -30.94 21.99 12.92
CA VAL A 10 -31.46 22.52 14.19
C VAL A 10 -32.79 23.26 13.98
N PHE A 11 -32.85 24.12 12.95
CA PHE A 11 -34.08 24.84 12.61
C PHE A 11 -35.25 23.87 12.29
N LEU A 12 -35.02 22.85 11.47
CA LEU A 12 -36.05 21.85 11.17
C LEU A 12 -36.52 21.12 12.42
N LYS A 13 -35.59 20.76 13.31
CA LYS A 13 -35.97 20.11 14.57
C LYS A 13 -36.81 21.01 15.47
N VAL A 14 -36.52 22.30 15.53
CA VAL A 14 -37.37 23.27 16.24
C VAL A 14 -38.74 23.42 15.56
N ALA A 15 -38.75 23.44 14.23
CA ALA A 15 -39.99 23.46 13.45
C ALA A 15 -40.92 22.26 13.73
N ASP A 16 -40.32 21.05 13.81
CA ASP A 16 -41.04 19.78 14.03
C ASP A 16 -41.52 19.65 15.50
N THR A 17 -40.70 20.05 16.44
CA THR A 17 -41.05 19.93 17.89
C THR A 17 -41.86 21.11 18.45
N HIS A 18 -41.92 22.23 17.73
CA HIS A 18 -42.52 23.50 18.16
C HIS A 18 -41.95 24.09 19.46
N HIS A 19 -40.85 23.51 19.99
CA HIS A 19 -40.21 23.92 21.24
C HIS A 19 -38.69 23.84 21.17
N PHE A 20 -37.98 24.93 21.50
CA PHE A 20 -36.50 24.98 21.51
C PHE A 20 -35.87 23.96 22.48
N SER A 21 -36.47 23.80 23.68
CA SER A 21 -35.96 22.87 24.70
C SER A 21 -36.15 21.40 24.29
N HIS A 22 -37.27 21.04 23.62
CA HIS A 22 -37.46 19.70 23.12
C HIS A 22 -36.51 19.40 21.96
N ALA A 23 -36.32 20.33 21.03
CA ALA A 23 -35.34 20.20 19.96
C ALA A 23 -33.92 20.04 20.53
N ALA A 24 -33.55 20.82 21.54
CA ALA A 24 -32.26 20.70 22.21
C ALA A 24 -32.03 19.32 22.82
N HIS A 25 -33.01 18.79 23.54
CA HIS A 25 -32.95 17.46 24.13
C HIS A 25 -32.79 16.36 23.06
N GLN A 26 -33.58 16.41 21.96
CA GLN A 26 -33.49 15.42 20.88
C GLN A 26 -32.19 15.48 20.07
N LEU A 27 -31.53 16.65 20.05
CA LEU A 27 -30.27 16.86 19.36
C LEU A 27 -29.04 16.70 20.27
N ASN A 28 -29.23 16.41 21.56
CA ASN A 28 -28.16 16.41 22.57
C ASN A 28 -27.35 17.73 22.60
N LEU A 29 -28.07 18.86 22.47
CA LEU A 29 -27.51 20.22 22.49
C LEU A 29 -28.07 21.01 23.67
N SER A 30 -27.38 22.09 24.07
CA SER A 30 -27.95 23.05 25.03
C SER A 30 -29.01 23.91 24.35
N PRO A 31 -30.08 24.33 25.09
CA PRO A 31 -31.11 25.22 24.54
C PRO A 31 -30.55 26.56 24.03
N SER A 32 -29.47 27.07 24.66
CA SER A 32 -28.78 28.27 24.22
C SER A 32 -28.10 28.10 22.86
N LEU A 33 -27.48 26.93 22.63
CA LEU A 33 -26.85 26.62 21.36
C LEU A 33 -27.89 26.48 20.24
N VAL A 34 -29.03 25.81 20.49
CA VAL A 34 -30.15 25.70 19.53
C VAL A 34 -30.68 27.12 19.19
N THR A 35 -30.83 27.97 20.19
CA THR A 35 -31.25 29.38 19.96
C THR A 35 -30.24 30.13 19.10
N ARG A 36 -28.96 29.93 19.33
CA ARG A 36 -27.89 30.55 18.54
C ARG A 36 -27.92 30.09 17.10
N TYR A 37 -27.98 28.78 16.85
CA TYR A 37 -28.05 28.25 15.48
C TYR A 37 -29.21 28.79 14.66
N VAL A 38 -30.40 28.89 15.27
CA VAL A 38 -31.58 29.46 14.59
C VAL A 38 -31.41 30.96 14.37
N GLY A 39 -30.88 31.69 15.37
CA GLY A 39 -30.58 33.13 15.25
C GLY A 39 -29.55 33.44 14.16
N ASP A 40 -28.48 32.65 14.09
CA ASP A 40 -27.45 32.80 13.08
C ASP A 40 -28.02 32.51 11.65
N LEU A 41 -28.89 31.52 11.53
CA LEU A 41 -29.57 31.19 10.27
C LEU A 41 -30.50 32.31 9.81
N GLU A 42 -31.35 32.83 10.71
CA GLU A 42 -32.23 33.98 10.43
C GLU A 42 -31.44 35.23 10.07
N SER A 43 -30.34 35.49 10.78
CA SER A 43 -29.42 36.59 10.47
C SER A 43 -28.76 36.47 9.13
N HIS A 44 -28.33 35.24 8.75
CA HIS A 44 -27.74 34.96 7.47
C HIS A 44 -28.73 35.20 6.30
N LEU A 45 -29.99 34.84 6.53
CA LEU A 45 -31.07 35.00 5.52
C LEU A 45 -31.69 36.41 5.52
N GLY A 46 -31.46 37.18 6.56
CA GLY A 46 -32.07 38.52 6.75
C GLY A 46 -33.60 38.49 7.01
N VAL A 47 -34.14 37.30 7.34
CA VAL A 47 -35.59 37.13 7.56
C VAL A 47 -35.89 36.26 8.78
N LYS A 48 -37.06 36.47 9.39
CA LYS A 48 -37.53 35.62 10.48
C LYS A 48 -38.22 34.37 9.93
N LEU A 49 -37.74 33.20 10.35
CA LEU A 49 -38.30 31.90 10.01
C LEU A 49 -39.28 31.41 11.07
N LEU A 50 -39.08 31.81 12.33
CA LEU A 50 -39.90 31.41 13.48
C LEU A 50 -40.48 32.64 14.19
N GLN A 51 -41.72 32.49 14.61
CA GLN A 51 -42.38 33.42 15.55
C GLN A 51 -42.52 32.75 16.91
N ARG A 52 -42.05 33.43 17.94
CA ARG A 52 -42.14 32.99 19.34
C ARG A 52 -43.41 33.55 19.95
N SER A 53 -44.29 32.70 20.46
CA SER A 53 -45.32 33.09 21.39
C SER A 53 -44.98 32.56 22.79
N THR A 54 -45.65 33.05 23.81
CA THR A 54 -45.42 32.61 25.20
C THR A 54 -45.75 31.13 25.44
N ARG A 55 -46.41 30.43 24.47
CA ARG A 55 -46.84 29.03 24.60
C ARG A 55 -46.27 28.08 23.55
N LYS A 56 -45.94 28.57 22.36
CA LYS A 56 -45.44 27.73 21.24
C LYS A 56 -44.57 28.55 20.28
N THR A 57 -43.68 27.84 19.58
CA THR A 57 -42.92 28.37 18.43
C THR A 57 -43.64 27.95 17.17
N VAL A 58 -43.94 28.89 16.27
CA VAL A 58 -44.64 28.64 14.99
C VAL A 58 -43.74 29.14 13.83
N LEU A 59 -43.82 28.46 12.71
CA LEU A 59 -43.17 28.90 11.47
C LEU A 59 -43.87 30.16 10.90
N THR A 60 -43.06 31.07 10.36
CA THR A 60 -43.57 32.14 9.49
C THR A 60 -43.95 31.55 8.10
N GLY A 61 -44.70 32.27 7.27
CA GLY A 61 -44.95 31.84 5.89
C GLY A 61 -43.64 31.60 5.08
N ILE A 62 -42.60 32.41 5.32
CA ILE A 62 -41.25 32.21 4.77
C ILE A 62 -40.59 30.95 5.40
N GLY A 63 -40.77 30.79 6.72
CA GLY A 63 -40.26 29.64 7.47
C GLY A 63 -40.79 28.29 6.97
N ILE A 64 -42.09 28.24 6.59
CA ILE A 64 -42.71 27.02 6.03
C ILE A 64 -42.01 26.64 4.71
N ARG A 65 -41.95 27.56 3.74
CA ARG A 65 -41.27 27.31 2.44
C ARG A 65 -39.81 26.99 2.61
N TYR A 66 -39.11 27.67 3.53
CA TYR A 66 -37.71 27.39 3.79
C TYR A 66 -37.51 26.01 4.45
N ALA A 67 -38.39 25.59 5.36
CA ALA A 67 -38.35 24.27 5.97
C ALA A 67 -38.54 23.14 4.92
N GLU A 68 -39.48 23.30 3.97
CA GLU A 68 -39.66 22.37 2.89
C GLU A 68 -38.41 22.26 2.00
N ALA A 69 -37.82 23.39 1.61
CA ALA A 69 -36.61 23.43 0.82
C ALA A 69 -35.41 22.79 1.58
N CYS A 70 -35.28 23.08 2.90
CA CYS A 70 -34.23 22.48 3.70
C CYS A 70 -34.38 20.95 3.84
N ARG A 71 -35.61 20.44 3.96
CA ARG A 71 -35.84 18.98 4.01
C ARG A 71 -35.40 18.30 2.72
N ALA A 72 -35.78 18.86 1.56
CA ALA A 72 -35.37 18.34 0.26
C ALA A 72 -33.83 18.35 0.12
N LEU A 73 -33.20 19.50 0.37
CA LEU A 73 -31.74 19.64 0.28
C LEU A 73 -30.98 18.67 1.20
N LEU A 74 -31.42 18.52 2.45
CA LEU A 74 -30.77 17.61 3.40
C LEU A 74 -31.03 16.14 3.06
N ALA A 75 -32.15 15.81 2.43
CA ALA A 75 -32.41 14.46 1.89
C ALA A 75 -31.47 14.14 0.71
N ASP A 76 -31.33 15.07 -0.25
CA ASP A 76 -30.40 14.94 -1.37
C ASP A 76 -28.95 14.79 -0.89
N LEU A 77 -28.55 15.59 0.10
CA LEU A 77 -27.23 15.48 0.70
C LEU A 77 -27.00 14.11 1.36
N ALA A 78 -27.99 13.62 2.12
CA ALA A 78 -27.91 12.30 2.76
C ALA A 78 -27.84 11.17 1.71
N GLU A 79 -28.53 11.31 0.58
CA GLU A 79 -28.45 10.35 -0.53
C GLU A 79 -27.05 10.36 -1.18
N ILE A 80 -26.48 11.54 -1.43
CA ILE A 80 -25.12 11.70 -1.96
C ILE A 80 -24.09 11.07 -0.99
N GLU A 81 -24.19 11.37 0.31
CA GLU A 81 -23.32 10.79 1.35
C GLU A 81 -23.46 9.26 1.41
N SER A 82 -24.69 8.74 1.32
CA SER A 82 -24.97 7.30 1.31
C SER A 82 -24.38 6.62 0.08
N ARG A 83 -24.57 7.19 -1.11
CA ARG A 83 -23.97 6.68 -2.36
C ARG A 83 -22.44 6.67 -2.29
N ALA A 84 -21.82 7.75 -1.85
CA ALA A 84 -20.36 7.83 -1.69
C ALA A 84 -19.83 6.77 -0.70
N THR A 85 -20.56 6.52 0.39
CA THR A 85 -20.19 5.49 1.38
C THR A 85 -20.37 4.08 0.81
N GLN A 86 -21.45 3.82 0.08
CA GLN A 86 -21.70 2.53 -0.58
C GLN A 86 -20.67 2.25 -1.69
N GLU A 87 -20.34 3.24 -2.52
CA GLU A 87 -19.29 3.11 -3.53
C GLU A 87 -17.91 2.86 -2.91
N SER A 88 -17.61 3.54 -1.81
CA SER A 88 -16.35 3.34 -1.05
C SER A 88 -16.25 1.92 -0.45
N SER A 89 -17.36 1.31 -0.07
CA SER A 89 -17.40 -0.05 0.50
C SER A 89 -17.57 -1.15 -0.54
N ARG A 90 -18.03 -0.83 -1.75
CA ARG A 90 -18.21 -1.79 -2.83
C ARG A 90 -16.85 -2.27 -3.37
N ILE A 91 -16.67 -3.59 -3.42
CA ILE A 91 -15.48 -4.21 -4.00
C ILE A 91 -15.73 -4.42 -5.50
N ALA A 92 -15.56 -3.36 -6.29
CA ALA A 92 -15.79 -3.35 -7.74
C ALA A 92 -14.95 -2.28 -8.43
N GLY A 93 -14.87 -2.32 -9.77
CA GLY A 93 -14.15 -1.37 -10.61
C GLY A 93 -12.70 -1.77 -10.88
N ASP A 94 -11.88 -0.86 -11.39
CA ASP A 94 -10.49 -1.16 -11.79
C ASP A 94 -9.56 -1.12 -10.59
N LEU A 95 -8.73 -2.15 -10.41
CA LEU A 95 -7.63 -2.22 -9.45
C LEU A 95 -6.30 -2.28 -10.21
N ASN A 96 -5.51 -1.23 -10.11
CA ASN A 96 -4.22 -1.10 -10.77
C ASN A 96 -3.10 -1.47 -9.78
N VAL A 97 -2.38 -2.56 -10.06
CA VAL A 97 -1.30 -3.05 -9.21
C VAL A 97 0.01 -3.03 -9.98
N VAL A 98 1.04 -2.39 -9.42
CA VAL A 98 2.39 -2.45 -9.96
C VAL A 98 3.20 -3.51 -9.22
N VAL A 99 3.98 -4.30 -9.97
CA VAL A 99 4.74 -5.43 -9.43
C VAL A 99 6.16 -5.39 -9.95
N LEU A 100 7.13 -5.54 -9.06
CA LEU A 100 8.51 -5.76 -9.45
C LEU A 100 8.63 -7.07 -10.23
N HIS A 101 9.18 -7.01 -11.43
CA HIS A 101 9.24 -8.17 -12.34
C HIS A 101 9.95 -9.37 -11.70
N SER A 102 11.00 -9.13 -10.92
CA SER A 102 11.80 -10.20 -10.31
C SER A 102 11.10 -10.96 -9.17
N VAL A 103 9.95 -10.48 -8.66
CA VAL A 103 9.18 -11.20 -7.62
C VAL A 103 8.09 -12.08 -8.19
N MET A 104 7.96 -12.16 -9.51
CA MET A 104 6.98 -13.03 -10.15
C MET A 104 7.24 -14.50 -9.80
N SER A 105 6.24 -15.12 -9.19
CA SER A 105 6.26 -16.51 -8.75
C SER A 105 4.88 -17.16 -8.89
N PRO A 106 4.78 -18.48 -8.86
CA PRO A 106 3.48 -19.17 -8.82
C PRO A 106 2.61 -18.73 -7.64
N GLU A 107 3.20 -18.44 -6.48
CA GLU A 107 2.50 -17.97 -5.27
C GLU A 107 1.88 -16.61 -5.51
N LEU A 108 2.59 -15.69 -6.17
CA LEU A 108 2.08 -14.37 -6.49
C LEU A 108 0.99 -14.44 -7.58
N ALA A 109 1.18 -15.28 -8.59
CA ALA A 109 0.14 -15.55 -9.60
C ALA A 109 -1.13 -16.14 -8.94
N GLY A 110 -0.96 -17.06 -7.99
CA GLY A 110 -2.05 -17.60 -7.19
C GLY A 110 -2.76 -16.55 -6.33
N LEU A 111 -2.04 -15.55 -5.80
CA LEU A 111 -2.65 -14.42 -5.08
C LEU A 111 -3.62 -13.65 -5.99
N PHE A 112 -3.20 -13.32 -7.21
CA PHE A 112 -4.05 -12.59 -8.15
C PHE A 112 -5.25 -13.40 -8.61
N ALA A 113 -5.06 -14.70 -8.84
CA ALA A 113 -6.15 -15.61 -9.20
C ALA A 113 -7.19 -15.73 -8.07
N ASP A 114 -6.72 -15.88 -6.83
CA ASP A 114 -7.60 -15.92 -5.64
C ASP A 114 -8.37 -14.62 -5.47
N TYR A 115 -7.69 -13.48 -5.65
CA TYR A 115 -8.32 -12.16 -5.55
C TYR A 115 -9.42 -12.00 -6.59
N GLN A 116 -9.14 -12.31 -7.87
CA GLN A 116 -10.11 -12.21 -8.96
C GLN A 116 -11.30 -13.16 -8.76
N SER A 117 -11.06 -14.37 -8.27
CA SER A 117 -12.12 -15.34 -7.97
C SER A 117 -13.06 -14.86 -6.86
N ARG A 118 -12.54 -14.20 -5.83
CA ARG A 118 -13.36 -13.67 -4.72
C ARG A 118 -14.07 -12.37 -5.07
N HIS A 119 -13.55 -11.61 -6.03
CA HIS A 119 -14.03 -10.28 -6.40
C HIS A 119 -14.22 -10.17 -7.92
N PRO A 120 -15.18 -10.89 -8.51
CA PRO A 120 -15.39 -10.93 -9.96
C PRO A 120 -15.77 -9.57 -10.58
N ASP A 121 -16.34 -8.65 -9.78
CA ASP A 121 -16.68 -7.29 -10.20
C ASP A 121 -15.48 -6.33 -10.27
N VAL A 122 -14.29 -6.79 -9.87
CA VAL A 122 -13.03 -6.02 -9.98
C VAL A 122 -12.31 -6.39 -11.26
N ARG A 123 -11.94 -5.38 -12.06
CA ARG A 123 -10.98 -5.56 -13.15
C ARG A 123 -9.58 -5.34 -12.63
N LEU A 124 -8.77 -6.39 -12.61
CA LEU A 124 -7.41 -6.37 -12.09
C LEU A 124 -6.43 -6.08 -13.22
N HIS A 125 -5.70 -4.96 -13.10
CA HIS A 125 -4.64 -4.58 -14.02
C HIS A 125 -3.29 -4.70 -13.31
N ILE A 126 -2.41 -5.56 -13.84
CA ILE A 126 -1.08 -5.81 -13.28
C ILE A 126 -0.03 -5.26 -14.22
N THR A 127 0.75 -4.31 -13.75
CA THR A 127 1.86 -3.71 -14.49
C THR A 127 3.18 -4.20 -13.90
N LEU A 128 4.02 -4.83 -14.72
CA LEU A 128 5.36 -5.25 -14.31
C LEU A 128 6.36 -4.13 -14.54
N THR A 129 7.28 -3.91 -13.59
CA THR A 129 8.29 -2.86 -13.68
C THR A 129 9.64 -3.30 -13.12
N GLU A 130 10.71 -2.71 -13.63
CA GLU A 130 12.07 -2.75 -13.07
C GLU A 130 12.56 -1.32 -12.73
N SER A 131 11.68 -0.31 -12.87
CA SER A 131 12.00 1.10 -12.66
C SER A 131 11.39 1.60 -11.36
N GLU A 132 11.85 2.77 -10.92
CA GLU A 132 11.27 3.51 -9.80
C GLU A 132 9.76 3.71 -9.99
N VAL A 133 9.02 3.66 -8.88
CA VAL A 133 7.57 3.71 -8.84
C VAL A 133 7.11 4.94 -8.06
N ASP A 134 6.45 5.84 -8.76
CA ASP A 134 5.56 6.80 -8.11
C ASP A 134 4.14 6.20 -8.08
N LEU A 135 3.77 5.66 -6.93
CA LEU A 135 2.49 4.96 -6.77
C LEU A 135 1.30 5.86 -7.06
N LEU A 136 1.34 7.11 -6.58
CA LEU A 136 0.22 8.05 -6.70
C LEU A 136 0.19 8.72 -8.07
N GLY A 137 1.33 9.24 -8.54
CA GLY A 137 1.43 9.89 -9.86
C GLY A 137 1.29 8.90 -11.02
N GLY A 138 1.67 7.64 -10.80
CA GLY A 138 1.51 6.56 -11.78
C GLY A 138 0.10 5.96 -11.87
N GLY A 139 -0.84 6.38 -11.01
CA GLY A 139 -2.23 5.89 -11.01
C GLY A 139 -2.38 4.46 -10.49
N PHE A 140 -1.46 3.98 -9.67
CA PHE A 140 -1.52 2.66 -9.06
C PHE A 140 -2.26 2.70 -7.71
N ASP A 141 -3.11 1.72 -7.49
CA ASP A 141 -3.85 1.53 -6.23
C ASP A 141 -3.01 0.79 -5.18
N ALA A 142 -2.12 -0.11 -5.61
CA ALA A 142 -1.19 -0.85 -4.77
C ALA A 142 0.07 -1.28 -5.55
N GLY A 143 1.12 -1.67 -4.85
CA GLY A 143 2.34 -2.20 -5.45
C GLY A 143 2.97 -3.32 -4.62
N ILE A 144 3.65 -4.23 -5.30
CA ILE A 144 4.56 -5.22 -4.70
C ILE A 144 5.93 -4.98 -5.32
N VAL A 145 6.75 -4.17 -4.65
CA VAL A 145 7.97 -3.60 -5.21
C VAL A 145 9.11 -3.60 -4.18
N ALA A 146 10.35 -3.43 -4.64
CA ALA A 146 11.46 -3.22 -3.72
C ALA A 146 11.37 -1.83 -3.06
N ASP A 147 11.69 -1.76 -1.77
CA ASP A 147 11.61 -0.51 -1.00
C ASP A 147 12.44 0.62 -1.63
N THR A 148 13.57 0.28 -2.25
CA THR A 148 14.45 1.22 -2.95
C THR A 148 13.85 1.82 -4.23
N MET A 149 12.76 1.27 -4.74
CA MET A 149 12.08 1.74 -5.96
C MET A 149 10.98 2.76 -5.67
N ILE A 150 10.61 2.95 -4.41
CA ILE A 150 9.47 3.79 -4.03
C ILE A 150 9.94 5.25 -3.95
N THR A 151 9.36 6.12 -4.77
CA THR A 151 9.62 7.57 -4.75
C THR A 151 8.53 8.35 -4.03
N SER A 152 7.36 7.76 -3.82
CA SER A 152 6.22 8.40 -3.16
C SER A 152 6.40 8.52 -1.65
N VAL A 153 6.14 9.70 -1.07
CA VAL A 153 6.36 10.02 0.36
C VAL A 153 5.19 9.59 1.26
N SER A 154 3.97 9.44 0.70
CA SER A 154 2.73 9.19 1.47
C SER A 154 2.16 7.81 1.20
N VAL A 155 2.98 6.79 1.36
CA VAL A 155 2.57 5.39 1.20
C VAL A 155 2.76 4.62 2.50
N VAL A 156 1.90 3.63 2.71
CA VAL A 156 2.12 2.60 3.73
C VAL A 156 2.90 1.47 3.06
N SER A 157 4.00 1.06 3.68
CA SER A 157 4.82 -0.07 3.26
C SER A 157 4.73 -1.20 4.28
N ARG A 158 4.57 -2.43 3.78
CA ARG A 158 4.57 -3.65 4.59
C ARG A 158 5.53 -4.65 3.96
N THR A 159 6.60 -4.97 4.64
CA THR A 159 7.60 -5.92 4.18
C THR A 159 6.97 -7.30 3.97
N LEU A 160 7.09 -7.83 2.76
CA LEU A 160 6.69 -9.18 2.39
C LEU A 160 7.86 -10.17 2.51
N VAL A 161 9.02 -9.76 1.99
CA VAL A 161 10.23 -10.56 2.02
C VAL A 161 11.45 -9.67 2.18
N HIS A 162 12.40 -10.12 2.97
CA HIS A 162 13.75 -9.56 3.04
C HIS A 162 14.73 -10.65 2.63
N ALA A 163 15.43 -10.46 1.52
CA ALA A 163 16.32 -11.48 0.94
C ALA A 163 17.74 -10.96 0.81
N PRO A 164 18.73 -11.67 1.34
CA PRO A 164 20.14 -11.40 1.06
C PRO A 164 20.43 -11.68 -0.40
N LEU A 165 21.48 -11.07 -0.93
CA LEU A 165 22.07 -11.47 -2.18
C LEU A 165 22.95 -12.69 -1.96
N VAL A 166 22.90 -13.62 -2.91
CA VAL A 166 23.77 -14.80 -2.98
C VAL A 166 24.54 -14.81 -4.31
N ALA A 167 25.77 -15.27 -4.27
CA ALA A 167 26.57 -15.44 -5.49
C ALA A 167 26.30 -16.83 -6.08
N VAL A 168 25.90 -16.87 -7.35
CA VAL A 168 25.54 -18.09 -8.05
C VAL A 168 26.20 -18.16 -9.43
N ALA A 169 26.47 -19.37 -9.90
CA ALA A 169 26.91 -19.65 -11.24
C ALA A 169 26.33 -21.01 -11.73
N SER A 170 26.25 -21.21 -13.03
CA SER A 170 25.87 -22.53 -13.53
C SER A 170 27.00 -23.57 -13.37
N PRO A 171 26.68 -24.84 -13.16
CA PRO A 171 27.68 -25.92 -13.15
C PRO A 171 28.58 -25.92 -14.40
N ALA A 172 28.01 -25.65 -15.58
CA ALA A 172 28.75 -25.58 -16.83
C ALA A 172 29.85 -24.49 -16.78
N TYR A 173 29.54 -23.28 -16.24
CA TYR A 173 30.55 -22.25 -16.08
C TYR A 173 31.66 -22.67 -15.13
N LEU A 174 31.32 -23.36 -14.04
CA LEU A 174 32.29 -23.79 -13.01
C LEU A 174 33.16 -24.96 -13.43
N LEU A 175 32.80 -25.67 -14.51
CA LEU A 175 33.70 -26.68 -15.12
C LEU A 175 34.89 -26.02 -15.82
N ASP A 176 34.68 -24.87 -16.45
CA ASP A 176 35.71 -24.13 -17.17
C ASP A 176 36.50 -23.18 -16.27
N ALA A 177 35.83 -22.58 -15.29
CA ALA A 177 36.41 -21.64 -14.32
C ALA A 177 36.27 -22.25 -12.93
N ALA A 178 37.38 -22.56 -12.27
CA ALA A 178 37.35 -23.16 -10.92
C ALA A 178 36.50 -22.29 -9.97
N ALA A 179 35.67 -22.93 -9.12
CA ALA A 179 34.81 -22.21 -8.20
C ALA A 179 35.59 -21.28 -7.26
N PRO A 180 35.18 -20.01 -7.07
CA PRO A 180 35.85 -19.08 -6.19
C PRO A 180 35.74 -19.57 -4.72
N ARG A 181 36.82 -19.50 -3.96
CA ARG A 181 36.89 -19.92 -2.55
C ARG A 181 36.83 -18.75 -1.59
N ARG A 182 37.21 -17.55 -2.04
CA ARG A 182 37.20 -16.30 -1.27
C ARG A 182 36.58 -15.19 -2.14
N PRO A 183 35.99 -14.17 -1.56
CA PRO A 183 35.39 -13.06 -2.32
C PRO A 183 36.37 -12.39 -3.31
N VAL A 184 37.64 -12.30 -2.95
CA VAL A 184 38.70 -11.71 -3.82
C VAL A 184 38.87 -12.50 -5.12
N ASP A 185 38.63 -13.80 -5.11
CA ASP A 185 38.77 -14.66 -6.30
C ASP A 185 37.74 -14.28 -7.41
N LEU A 186 36.62 -13.61 -7.04
CA LEU A 186 35.65 -13.08 -8.00
C LEU A 186 36.24 -12.11 -9.02
N ALA A 187 37.35 -11.45 -8.70
CA ALA A 187 38.05 -10.54 -9.62
C ALA A 187 38.59 -11.28 -10.87
N ALA A 188 38.79 -12.60 -10.79
CA ALA A 188 39.22 -13.43 -11.90
C ALA A 188 38.05 -14.07 -12.67
N HIS A 189 36.80 -13.87 -12.19
CA HIS A 189 35.60 -14.41 -12.81
C HIS A 189 34.86 -13.38 -13.66
N ARG A 190 34.15 -13.87 -14.68
CA ARG A 190 33.18 -13.04 -15.40
C ARG A 190 31.99 -12.76 -14.46
N ILE A 191 31.68 -11.51 -14.25
CA ILE A 191 30.53 -11.08 -13.44
C ILE A 191 29.41 -10.67 -14.37
N VAL A 192 28.20 -11.10 -14.07
CA VAL A 192 26.96 -10.58 -14.68
C VAL A 192 26.37 -9.58 -13.71
N GLY A 193 26.46 -8.28 -14.04
CA GLY A 193 26.07 -7.17 -13.16
C GLY A 193 24.62 -6.72 -13.37
N LEU A 194 24.04 -6.23 -12.30
CA LEU A 194 22.80 -5.48 -12.33
C LEU A 194 23.15 -3.98 -12.27
N ALA A 195 22.96 -3.25 -13.34
CA ALA A 195 23.40 -1.87 -13.55
C ALA A 195 24.88 -1.71 -13.97
N THR A 196 25.18 -0.54 -14.50
CA THR A 196 26.51 -0.19 -15.03
C THR A 196 27.50 0.26 -13.96
N GLY A 197 28.78 0.01 -14.18
CA GLY A 197 29.88 0.43 -13.31
C GLY A 197 30.27 -0.60 -12.26
N ALA A 198 31.45 -0.40 -11.70
CA ALA A 198 31.96 -1.24 -10.62
C ALA A 198 31.16 -1.01 -9.34
N ARG A 199 30.71 -2.10 -8.72
CA ARG A 199 29.97 -2.08 -7.46
C ARG A 199 30.76 -2.78 -6.37
N THR A 200 30.89 -2.14 -5.20
CA THR A 200 31.60 -2.71 -4.06
C THR A 200 30.64 -3.48 -3.16
N TYR A 201 30.92 -4.76 -2.96
CA TYR A 201 30.21 -5.62 -2.03
C TYR A 201 31.06 -5.93 -0.81
N ARG A 202 30.44 -5.93 0.36
CA ARG A 202 31.09 -6.28 1.63
C ARG A 202 30.69 -7.68 2.03
N TRP A 203 31.70 -8.54 2.17
CA TRP A 203 31.54 -9.95 2.47
C TRP A 203 31.99 -10.25 3.90
N ALA A 204 31.09 -10.74 4.73
CA ALA A 204 31.45 -11.28 6.03
C ALA A 204 31.83 -12.75 5.90
N GLY A 205 33.04 -13.10 6.30
CA GLY A 205 33.55 -14.45 6.30
C GLY A 205 33.28 -15.20 7.62
N PRO A 206 33.61 -16.50 7.67
CA PRO A 206 33.34 -17.37 8.83
C PRO A 206 34.09 -16.90 10.12
N ASN A 207 35.19 -16.19 9.99
CA ASN A 207 36.00 -15.67 11.11
C ASN A 207 35.58 -14.26 11.54
N GLY A 208 34.46 -13.73 11.05
CA GLY A 208 34.01 -12.37 11.34
C GLY A 208 34.79 -11.27 10.59
N THR A 209 35.71 -11.63 9.69
CA THR A 209 36.38 -10.67 8.80
C THR A 209 35.40 -10.13 7.78
N ILE A 210 35.55 -8.85 7.42
CA ILE A 210 34.76 -8.22 6.36
C ILE A 210 35.69 -7.78 5.24
N ASP A 211 35.53 -8.37 4.06
CA ASP A 211 36.27 -8.02 2.85
C ASP A 211 35.38 -7.12 1.97
N ALA A 212 35.92 -6.02 1.46
CA ALA A 212 35.23 -5.14 0.52
C ALA A 212 35.80 -5.38 -0.88
N ILE A 213 35.02 -5.92 -1.79
CA ILE A 213 35.46 -6.29 -3.15
C ILE A 213 34.65 -5.48 -4.16
N ALA A 214 35.35 -4.72 -4.99
CA ALA A 214 34.78 -4.07 -6.15
C ALA A 214 34.70 -5.07 -7.30
N LEU A 215 33.51 -5.29 -7.82
CA LEU A 215 33.26 -6.15 -8.96
C LEU A 215 32.89 -5.30 -10.17
N ASP A 216 33.66 -5.44 -11.23
CA ASP A 216 33.34 -4.89 -12.54
C ASP A 216 32.70 -5.97 -13.39
N ALA A 217 31.63 -5.63 -14.11
CA ALA A 217 30.85 -6.59 -14.86
C ALA A 217 30.95 -6.31 -16.37
N PRO A 218 31.55 -7.22 -17.15
CA PRO A 218 31.61 -7.07 -18.61
C PRO A 218 30.24 -7.19 -19.28
N ILE A 219 29.27 -7.80 -18.60
CA ILE A 219 27.88 -7.87 -19.02
C ILE A 219 27.03 -7.21 -17.93
N THR A 220 26.29 -6.16 -18.28
CA THR A 220 25.39 -5.49 -17.37
C THR A 220 23.97 -5.48 -17.92
N VAL A 221 23.02 -5.68 -17.06
CA VAL A 221 21.58 -5.69 -17.38
C VAL A 221 20.82 -4.82 -16.37
N ASN A 222 19.64 -4.37 -16.72
CA ASN A 222 18.73 -3.62 -15.85
C ASN A 222 17.62 -4.49 -15.26
N SER A 223 17.65 -5.81 -15.50
CA SER A 223 16.66 -6.76 -15.01
C SER A 223 17.35 -7.92 -14.30
N ALA A 224 16.98 -8.14 -13.03
CA ALA A 224 17.50 -9.27 -12.26
C ALA A 224 17.06 -10.63 -12.85
N LEU A 225 15.92 -10.69 -13.54
CA LEU A 225 15.48 -11.88 -14.26
C LEU A 225 16.43 -12.20 -15.41
N MET A 226 16.84 -11.20 -16.22
CA MET A 226 17.82 -11.40 -17.28
C MET A 226 19.20 -11.78 -16.71
N GLN A 227 19.60 -11.16 -15.60
CA GLN A 227 20.83 -11.51 -14.90
C GLN A 227 20.85 -13.00 -14.51
N ARG A 228 19.72 -13.52 -13.97
CA ARG A 228 19.55 -14.94 -13.66
C ARG A 228 19.65 -15.81 -14.93
N GLN A 229 19.00 -15.43 -16.04
CA GLN A 229 19.07 -16.20 -17.29
C GLN A 229 20.51 -16.27 -17.85
N LEU A 230 21.26 -15.18 -17.77
CA LEU A 230 22.65 -15.16 -18.19
C LEU A 230 23.54 -16.05 -17.30
N ALA A 231 23.29 -16.09 -15.99
CA ALA A 231 23.97 -17.01 -15.10
C ALA A 231 23.67 -18.48 -15.44
N LEU A 232 22.41 -18.82 -15.71
CA LEU A 232 21.97 -20.16 -16.16
C LEU A 232 22.63 -20.54 -17.49
N ALA A 233 22.79 -19.59 -18.42
CA ALA A 233 23.46 -19.78 -19.70
C ALA A 233 25.01 -19.90 -19.61
N GLY A 234 25.58 -19.83 -18.40
CA GLY A 234 27.03 -19.98 -18.22
C GLY A 234 27.83 -18.71 -18.53
N SER A 235 27.21 -17.53 -18.53
CA SER A 235 27.90 -16.27 -18.84
C SER A 235 28.85 -15.81 -17.74
N GLY A 236 28.67 -16.27 -16.48
CA GLY A 236 29.50 -15.89 -15.36
C GLY A 236 28.83 -16.08 -14.01
N VAL A 237 29.39 -15.42 -12.98
CA VAL A 237 28.83 -15.36 -11.64
C VAL A 237 27.85 -14.17 -11.54
N ALA A 238 26.68 -14.42 -10.98
CA ALA A 238 25.67 -13.40 -10.70
C ALA A 238 25.41 -13.28 -9.19
N LEU A 239 25.16 -12.06 -8.72
CA LEU A 239 24.71 -11.79 -7.37
C LEU A 239 23.20 -11.50 -7.41
N LEU A 240 22.39 -12.41 -6.88
CA LEU A 240 20.95 -12.41 -7.02
C LEU A 240 20.27 -12.55 -5.66
N PRO A 241 19.08 -11.98 -5.47
CA PRO A 241 18.27 -12.26 -4.28
C PRO A 241 18.00 -13.76 -4.16
N GLU A 242 18.16 -14.30 -2.97
CA GLU A 242 18.06 -15.74 -2.72
C GLU A 242 16.73 -16.34 -3.17
N TYR A 243 15.62 -15.64 -2.96
CA TYR A 243 14.29 -16.11 -3.40
C TYR A 243 14.19 -16.35 -4.91
N MET A 244 14.94 -15.60 -5.72
CA MET A 244 14.89 -15.75 -7.18
C MET A 244 15.56 -17.01 -7.68
N VAL A 245 16.54 -17.52 -6.94
CA VAL A 245 17.38 -18.66 -7.34
C VAL A 245 17.16 -19.91 -6.50
N ALA A 246 16.28 -19.84 -5.50
CA ALA A 246 16.02 -20.94 -4.57
C ALA A 246 15.66 -22.25 -5.31
N ASN A 247 14.80 -22.18 -6.33
CA ASN A 247 14.46 -23.35 -7.12
C ASN A 247 15.65 -23.86 -7.97
N ASP A 248 16.43 -22.96 -8.56
CA ASP A 248 17.60 -23.34 -9.37
C ASP A 248 18.67 -24.02 -8.53
N LEU A 249 18.88 -23.52 -7.31
CA LEU A 249 19.77 -24.14 -6.33
C LEU A 249 19.29 -25.53 -5.93
N ARG A 250 17.98 -25.68 -5.70
CA ARG A 250 17.38 -26.96 -5.33
C ARG A 250 17.48 -28.02 -6.42
N ILE A 251 17.27 -27.64 -7.69
CA ILE A 251 17.35 -28.58 -8.83
C ILE A 251 18.75 -28.68 -9.45
N GLY A 252 19.72 -27.85 -8.96
CA GLY A 252 21.12 -27.90 -9.38
C GLY A 252 21.41 -27.22 -10.71
N THR A 253 20.50 -26.41 -11.26
CA THR A 253 20.77 -25.64 -12.51
C THR A 253 21.65 -24.41 -12.23
N LEU A 254 21.66 -23.91 -11.00
CA LEU A 254 22.65 -23.00 -10.45
C LEU A 254 23.29 -23.62 -9.20
N THR A 255 24.52 -23.24 -8.95
CA THR A 255 25.29 -23.61 -7.75
C THR A 255 25.64 -22.34 -7.01
N ARG A 256 25.43 -22.32 -5.70
CA ARG A 256 25.91 -21.23 -4.84
C ARG A 256 27.44 -21.31 -4.77
N VAL A 257 28.08 -20.20 -4.93
CA VAL A 257 29.51 -20.04 -4.70
C VAL A 257 29.75 -19.15 -3.49
N LEU A 258 30.87 -19.32 -2.81
CA LEU A 258 31.20 -18.59 -1.58
C LEU A 258 30.18 -18.81 -0.44
N ASP A 259 29.74 -20.03 -0.24
CA ASP A 259 28.68 -20.40 0.72
C ASP A 259 29.04 -20.05 2.17
N ASP A 260 30.34 -20.02 2.52
CA ASP A 260 30.85 -19.59 3.83
C ASP A 260 30.84 -18.06 4.02
N TYR A 261 30.48 -17.30 3.00
CA TYR A 261 30.51 -15.83 3.03
C TYR A 261 29.10 -15.25 2.82
N ARG A 262 28.85 -14.11 3.49
CA ARG A 262 27.58 -13.39 3.36
C ARG A 262 27.83 -11.96 2.90
N ILE A 263 27.04 -11.47 1.94
CA ILE A 263 27.00 -10.07 1.57
C ILE A 263 26.24 -9.31 2.67
N VAL A 264 26.88 -8.32 3.29
CA VAL A 264 26.32 -7.64 4.48
C VAL A 264 25.86 -6.20 4.24
N ASN A 265 26.18 -5.64 3.08
CA ASN A 265 25.78 -4.26 2.73
C ASN A 265 24.71 -4.20 1.64
N ASP A 266 24.17 -5.34 1.23
CA ASP A 266 23.22 -5.39 0.13
C ASP A 266 22.21 -6.51 0.32
N SER A 267 20.95 -6.15 0.21
CA SER A 267 19.80 -7.06 0.30
C SER A 267 18.64 -6.43 -0.45
N VAL A 268 17.66 -7.24 -0.81
CA VAL A 268 16.41 -6.77 -1.41
C VAL A 268 15.28 -6.95 -0.42
N THR A 269 14.64 -5.85 -0.06
CA THR A 269 13.39 -5.86 0.71
C THR A 269 12.25 -5.59 -0.25
N VAL A 270 11.36 -6.55 -0.40
CA VAL A 270 10.13 -6.41 -1.19
C VAL A 270 8.97 -6.15 -0.26
N SER A 271 8.21 -5.13 -0.57
CA SER A 271 7.08 -4.69 0.26
C SER A 271 5.80 -4.57 -0.55
N LEU A 272 4.70 -4.83 0.13
CA LEU A 272 3.37 -4.39 -0.30
C LEU A 272 3.23 -2.92 0.05
N VAL A 273 2.99 -2.08 -0.97
CA VAL A 273 2.83 -0.63 -0.81
C VAL A 273 1.45 -0.20 -1.29
N TYR A 274 0.86 0.75 -0.60
CA TYR A 274 -0.43 1.33 -0.94
C TYR A 274 -0.56 2.74 -0.35
N PRO A 275 -1.47 3.60 -0.89
CA PRO A 275 -1.62 4.96 -0.40
C PRO A 275 -1.96 5.01 1.09
N GLY A 276 -1.26 5.87 1.85
CA GLY A 276 -1.55 6.15 3.25
C GLY A 276 -2.78 7.04 3.39
N ARG A 277 -3.98 6.54 3.09
CA ARG A 277 -5.25 7.27 3.20
C ARG A 277 -6.03 6.78 4.40
N GLU A 278 -6.71 7.72 5.08
CA GLU A 278 -7.63 7.40 6.17
C GLU A 278 -8.76 6.45 5.72
N PHE A 279 -9.16 6.56 4.45
CA PHE A 279 -10.19 5.72 3.82
C PHE A 279 -9.65 5.05 2.56
N LEU A 280 -9.26 3.78 2.68
CA LEU A 280 -8.91 2.94 1.54
C LEU A 280 -10.18 2.43 0.84
N PRO A 281 -10.26 2.50 -0.50
CA PRO A 281 -11.33 1.86 -1.26
C PRO A 281 -11.44 0.37 -0.94
N GLY A 282 -12.66 -0.17 -0.94
CA GLY A 282 -12.94 -1.58 -0.60
C GLY A 282 -12.10 -2.56 -1.40
N LYS A 283 -11.93 -2.33 -2.71
CA LYS A 283 -11.09 -3.14 -3.61
C LYS A 283 -9.62 -3.19 -3.16
N VAL A 284 -9.06 -2.04 -2.75
CA VAL A 284 -7.65 -1.96 -2.31
C VAL A 284 -7.48 -2.64 -0.96
N ARG A 285 -8.40 -2.39 -0.02
CA ARG A 285 -8.39 -3.03 1.31
C ARG A 285 -8.44 -4.55 1.18
N ALA A 286 -9.38 -5.08 0.36
CA ALA A 286 -9.51 -6.52 0.13
C ALA A 286 -8.22 -7.14 -0.46
N PHE A 287 -7.55 -6.43 -1.38
CA PHE A 287 -6.28 -6.87 -1.94
C PHE A 287 -5.16 -6.87 -0.89
N VAL A 288 -5.06 -5.81 -0.11
CA VAL A 288 -4.07 -5.70 0.98
C VAL A 288 -4.27 -6.78 2.03
N ASP A 289 -5.52 -7.04 2.43
CA ASP A 289 -5.84 -8.07 3.44
C ASP A 289 -5.55 -9.48 2.92
N LEU A 290 -5.90 -9.77 1.66
CA LEU A 290 -5.59 -11.06 1.05
C LEU A 290 -4.08 -11.28 0.91
N THR A 291 -3.33 -10.24 0.49
CA THR A 291 -1.87 -10.30 0.41
C THR A 291 -1.26 -10.51 1.79
N ALA A 292 -1.72 -9.76 2.80
CA ALA A 292 -1.26 -9.92 4.17
C ALA A 292 -1.51 -11.33 4.72
N ALA A 293 -2.68 -11.88 4.47
CA ALA A 293 -3.01 -13.25 4.89
C ALA A 293 -2.12 -14.29 4.22
N ARG A 294 -1.86 -14.15 2.90
CA ARG A 294 -1.02 -15.09 2.14
C ARG A 294 0.44 -15.07 2.58
N PHE A 295 0.98 -13.89 2.86
CA PHE A 295 2.36 -13.71 3.32
C PHE A 295 2.48 -13.68 4.86
N ARG A 296 1.44 -14.10 5.60
CA ARG A 296 1.39 -14.16 7.08
C ARG A 296 1.71 -12.83 7.77
N LEU A 297 1.33 -11.72 7.14
CA LEU A 297 1.49 -10.39 7.73
C LEU A 297 0.37 -10.09 8.74
N PRO A 298 0.56 -9.17 9.71
CA PRO A 298 -0.53 -8.68 10.55
C PRO A 298 -1.66 -8.09 9.69
N SER A 299 -2.91 -8.50 9.93
CA SER A 299 -4.09 -7.96 9.26
C SER A 299 -4.24 -6.45 9.49
N LEU A 300 -4.92 -5.75 8.56
CA LEU A 300 -5.43 -4.40 8.77
C LEU A 300 -6.57 -4.42 9.82
N ALA A 301 -6.26 -4.70 11.09
CA ALA A 301 -7.22 -4.44 12.17
C ALA A 301 -7.59 -2.95 12.14
N ALA A 302 -8.88 -2.63 12.38
CA ALA A 302 -9.47 -1.28 12.36
C ALA A 302 -8.54 -0.20 12.94
N PRO A 303 -8.63 1.07 12.49
CA PRO A 303 -7.64 2.10 12.76
C PRO A 303 -7.35 2.23 14.25
N ARG A 304 -6.12 1.90 14.64
CA ARG A 304 -5.61 2.21 15.97
C ARG A 304 -5.23 3.68 15.97
N SER A 305 -5.88 4.44 16.85
CA SER A 305 -5.46 5.79 17.25
C SER A 305 -3.95 5.83 17.49
N SER A 306 -3.31 6.86 16.97
CA SER A 306 -1.88 7.19 17.00
C SER A 306 -1.13 6.72 18.25
N GLY A 307 -0.08 5.92 18.06
CA GLY A 307 0.87 5.54 19.10
C GLY A 307 2.00 4.70 18.53
N ALA A 308 3.17 5.33 18.41
CA ALA A 308 4.53 4.78 18.33
C ALA A 308 4.81 3.59 17.39
N VAL A 309 5.58 3.89 16.38
CA VAL A 309 6.32 2.98 15.51
C VAL A 309 7.28 2.13 16.35
N HIS A 310 7.00 0.82 16.45
CA HIS A 310 8.03 -0.16 16.78
C HIS A 310 8.16 -1.10 15.58
N ALA A 311 9.32 -1.05 14.95
CA ALA A 311 9.76 -1.97 13.90
C ALA A 311 9.91 -3.37 14.51
N GLY A 312 8.95 -4.25 14.23
CA GLY A 312 9.02 -5.67 14.52
C GLY A 312 9.39 -6.43 13.24
N THR A 313 10.62 -6.89 13.16
CA THR A 313 11.17 -7.71 12.08
C THR A 313 10.52 -9.09 12.14
N ALA A 314 9.58 -9.39 11.25
CA ALA A 314 9.12 -10.76 11.02
C ALA A 314 9.85 -11.31 9.79
N ILE A 315 10.81 -12.19 10.02
CA ILE A 315 11.50 -12.97 8.98
C ILE A 315 10.52 -14.06 8.51
N ALA A 316 9.92 -13.87 7.35
CA ALA A 316 9.19 -14.94 6.67
C ALA A 316 10.16 -15.65 5.72
N THR A 317 10.63 -16.82 6.12
CA THR A 317 11.35 -17.75 5.24
C THR A 317 10.33 -18.34 4.26
N ILE A 318 10.43 -17.99 2.98
CA ILE A 318 9.75 -18.71 1.90
C ILE A 318 10.65 -19.93 1.55
N ALA A 319 10.58 -20.95 2.38
CA ALA A 319 11.10 -22.28 2.06
C ALA A 319 10.19 -23.30 2.75
N ASP A 320 9.49 -24.05 1.96
CA ASP A 320 8.71 -25.26 2.15
C ASP A 320 7.26 -25.12 1.69
N ALA A 321 7.08 -25.35 0.39
CA ALA A 321 5.97 -26.11 -0.19
C ALA A 321 6.40 -26.61 -1.58
#